data_3fa6a964b2afc1db764072ecbf534257
#
_entry.id   3fa6a964b2afc1db764072ecbf534257
#
_cell.length_a   1.000
_cell.length_b   1.000
_cell.length_c   1.000
_cell.angle_alpha   90.00
_cell.angle_beta   90.00
_cell.angle_gamma   90.00
#
_symmetry.space_group_name_H-M   'P 1'
#
loop_
_entity.id
_entity.type
_entity.pdbx_description
1 polymer ?
#
loop_
_entity_poly.entity_id
_entity_poly.type
_entity_poly.pdbx_seq_one_letter_code
_entity_poly.pdbx_strand_id
1 'polypeptide(L)'
;MSNNCTAGNTPAARTYRAIAQTATLLLCLAGSSGAADPEAQKQRDEDLPMYVEADSAEFDEAQNISVYVGNVIVIQGGTRLVADHVTVHHAPDRKPELIVAQGNPAKYRQAQQDNEPIDAHALRMEYDTNKDEIILINQAVLIQGADRFGSDRIVYDRAQGRVKAGTSAQGSERVKITITPDKQ
;
A
#
# COMPACT_ATOMS: atom_id res chain seq x y z
N MET A 1 63.70 -29.51 -13.86
CA MET A 1 64.70 -29.41 -12.82
C MET A 1 63.91 -29.40 -11.54
N SER A 2 63.77 -30.56 -11.02
CA SER A 2 64.49 -31.22 -9.90
C SER A 2 63.92 -30.78 -8.57
N ASN A 3 63.13 -31.65 -7.99
CA ASN A 3 63.45 -32.57 -6.89
C ASN A 3 63.30 -31.93 -5.51
N ASN A 4 62.87 -32.50 -4.43
CA ASN A 4 62.71 -33.87 -3.97
C ASN A 4 62.00 -33.82 -2.61
N CYS A 5 61.09 -34.74 -2.29
CA CYS A 5 61.19 -35.81 -1.28
C CYS A 5 61.66 -35.38 0.12
N THR A 6 61.05 -35.74 1.20
CA THR A 6 61.04 -37.08 1.84
C THR A 6 60.25 -36.96 3.16
N ALA A 7 59.22 -37.71 3.45
CA ALA A 7 59.18 -38.97 4.14
C ALA A 7 59.53 -38.98 5.65
N GLY A 8 58.60 -39.46 6.43
CA GLY A 8 58.84 -40.43 7.50
C GLY A 8 58.70 -39.87 8.93
N ASN A 9 57.80 -40.28 9.76
CA ASN A 9 57.93 -41.53 10.51
C ASN A 9 56.86 -41.60 11.60
N THR A 10 56.06 -42.62 11.62
CA THR A 10 55.44 -43.15 12.84
C THR A 10 56.48 -43.99 13.60
N PRO A 11 56.41 -44.19 14.93
CA PRO A 11 55.46 -45.16 15.47
C PRO A 11 55.03 -44.98 16.94
N ALA A 12 54.15 -45.87 17.27
CA ALA A 12 54.01 -46.62 18.53
C ALA A 12 52.98 -46.20 19.55
N ALA A 13 52.06 -47.10 19.61
CA ALA A 13 51.09 -47.40 20.63
C ALA A 13 51.61 -47.40 22.09
N ARG A 14 50.77 -46.96 22.99
CA ARG A 14 50.67 -47.55 24.33
C ARG A 14 49.25 -47.51 24.89
N THR A 15 48.72 -48.66 24.99
CA THR A 15 47.52 -49.04 25.77
C THR A 15 47.63 -48.67 27.24
N TYR A 16 46.61 -48.11 27.83
CA TYR A 16 46.24 -48.34 29.23
C TYR A 16 44.72 -48.40 29.40
N ARG A 17 44.37 -49.40 30.15
CA ARG A 17 43.04 -49.95 30.47
C ARG A 17 42.28 -49.04 31.42
N ALA A 18 40.98 -49.04 31.19
CA ALA A 18 39.83 -49.11 32.08
C ALA A 18 39.86 -48.33 33.41
N ILE A 19 38.81 -47.60 33.65
CA ILE A 19 37.87 -47.84 34.74
C ILE A 19 36.57 -47.09 34.44
N ALA A 20 35.47 -47.79 34.56
CA ALA A 20 34.12 -47.31 34.44
C ALA A 20 33.75 -46.34 35.57
N GLN A 21 33.03 -45.28 35.29
CA GLN A 21 32.03 -44.73 36.19
C GLN A 21 30.95 -44.00 35.39
N THR A 22 29.79 -44.55 35.48
CA THR A 22 28.49 -44.05 35.06
C THR A 22 28.15 -42.74 35.73
N ALA A 23 27.93 -41.72 34.95
CA ALA A 23 27.12 -40.55 35.36
C ALA A 23 26.28 -40.11 34.18
N THR A 24 25.06 -40.60 34.16
CA THR A 24 23.98 -40.22 33.30
C THR A 24 23.60 -38.79 33.63
N LEU A 25 24.10 -37.80 32.89
CA LEU A 25 23.58 -36.42 32.96
C LEU A 25 22.68 -36.19 31.76
N LEU A 26 21.39 -36.37 31.99
CA LEU A 26 20.29 -36.10 31.07
C LEU A 26 20.20 -34.56 30.92
N LEU A 27 20.89 -33.99 29.92
CA LEU A 27 20.77 -32.60 29.58
C LEU A 27 19.57 -32.43 28.67
N CYS A 28 18.42 -32.09 29.25
CA CYS A 28 17.24 -31.61 28.50
C CYS A 28 17.61 -30.32 27.76
N LEU A 29 17.95 -30.43 26.46
CA LEU A 29 17.87 -29.30 25.55
C LEU A 29 16.37 -29.00 25.34
N ALA A 30 15.83 -28.10 26.14
CA ALA A 30 14.60 -27.42 25.83
C ALA A 30 14.87 -26.56 24.59
N GLY A 31 14.62 -27.11 23.41
CA GLY A 31 14.55 -26.35 22.18
C GLY A 31 13.38 -25.37 22.30
N SER A 32 13.69 -24.10 22.55
CA SER A 32 12.74 -23.01 22.35
C SER A 32 12.45 -22.93 20.84
N SER A 33 11.44 -23.65 20.40
CA SER A 33 10.81 -23.37 19.12
C SER A 33 10.19 -22.00 19.26
N GLY A 34 10.92 -20.96 18.87
CA GLY A 34 10.36 -19.66 18.59
C GLY A 34 9.37 -19.86 17.44
N ALA A 35 8.09 -19.98 17.77
CA ALA A 35 7.04 -19.75 16.82
C ALA A 35 7.24 -18.29 16.37
N ALA A 36 7.81 -18.10 15.20
CA ALA A 36 7.65 -16.85 14.48
C ALA A 36 6.14 -16.76 14.22
N ASP A 37 5.46 -15.92 14.96
CA ASP A 37 4.15 -15.42 14.57
C ASP A 37 4.32 -14.88 13.15
N PRO A 38 3.60 -15.41 12.14
CA PRO A 38 3.48 -14.70 10.90
C PRO A 38 2.65 -13.46 11.20
N GLU A 39 3.30 -12.37 11.55
CA GLU A 39 2.69 -11.05 11.36
C GLU A 39 2.27 -11.03 9.91
N ALA A 40 0.99 -11.20 9.67
CA ALA A 40 0.39 -11.04 8.37
C ALA A 40 0.76 -9.61 7.96
N GLN A 41 1.76 -9.47 7.08
CA GLN A 41 2.15 -8.19 6.53
C GLN A 41 0.90 -7.64 5.89
N LYS A 42 0.31 -6.63 6.52
CA LYS A 42 -0.86 -5.92 6.00
C LYS A 42 -0.44 -5.34 4.65
N GLN A 43 -0.80 -6.04 3.59
CA GLN A 43 -0.48 -5.64 2.22
C GLN A 43 -1.23 -4.34 1.96
N ARG A 44 -0.52 -3.27 1.63
CA ARG A 44 -1.15 -1.99 1.32
C ARG A 44 -1.86 -2.10 -0.02
N ASP A 45 -2.99 -1.41 -0.17
CA ASP A 45 -3.77 -1.43 -1.43
C ASP A 45 -2.90 -1.08 -2.64
N GLU A 46 -1.93 -0.19 -2.49
CA GLU A 46 -1.01 0.24 -3.54
C GLU A 46 -0.04 -0.86 -4.04
N ASP A 47 0.19 -1.91 -3.23
CA ASP A 47 1.02 -3.06 -3.59
C ASP A 47 0.21 -4.11 -4.37
N LEU A 48 -1.11 -3.95 -4.47
CA LEU A 48 -2.01 -4.87 -5.18
C LEU A 48 -2.14 -4.47 -6.65
N PRO A 49 -2.44 -5.42 -7.55
CA PRO A 49 -2.72 -5.12 -8.95
C PRO A 49 -3.87 -4.12 -9.09
N MET A 50 -3.70 -3.17 -10.01
CA MET A 50 -4.74 -2.23 -10.42
C MET A 50 -5.47 -2.81 -11.64
N TYR A 51 -6.78 -2.91 -11.56
CA TYR A 51 -7.66 -3.32 -12.65
C TYR A 51 -8.40 -2.11 -13.19
N VAL A 52 -8.41 -1.93 -14.52
CA VAL A 52 -9.09 -0.83 -15.20
C VAL A 52 -10.03 -1.39 -16.26
N GLU A 53 -11.28 -0.94 -16.25
CA GLU A 53 -12.27 -1.17 -17.28
C GLU A 53 -12.69 0.18 -17.86
N ALA A 54 -12.81 0.29 -19.18
CA ALA A 54 -13.22 1.50 -19.89
C ALA A 54 -13.77 1.15 -21.29
N ASP A 55 -14.52 2.08 -21.92
CA ASP A 55 -14.98 1.90 -23.30
C ASP A 55 -13.82 2.02 -24.29
N SER A 56 -12.80 2.85 -23.99
CA SER A 56 -11.57 2.97 -24.77
C SER A 56 -10.36 3.26 -23.90
N ALA A 57 -9.19 2.83 -24.37
CA ALA A 57 -7.90 3.08 -23.72
C ALA A 57 -6.84 3.42 -24.77
N GLU A 58 -5.98 4.38 -24.44
CA GLU A 58 -4.81 4.78 -25.22
C GLU A 58 -3.59 4.82 -24.30
N PHE A 59 -2.46 4.35 -24.81
CA PHE A 59 -1.20 4.37 -24.08
C PHE A 59 -0.13 5.08 -24.91
N ASP A 60 0.38 6.21 -24.41
CA ASP A 60 1.47 6.98 -25.02
C ASP A 60 2.77 6.68 -24.26
N GLU A 61 3.61 5.81 -24.84
CA GLU A 61 4.90 5.46 -24.24
C GLU A 61 5.89 6.64 -24.21
N ALA A 62 5.78 7.56 -25.19
CA ALA A 62 6.71 8.70 -25.27
C ALA A 62 6.46 9.72 -24.16
N GLN A 63 5.21 9.85 -23.75
CA GLN A 63 4.80 10.75 -22.66
C GLN A 63 4.63 10.03 -21.32
N ASN A 64 4.70 8.71 -21.28
CA ASN A 64 4.40 7.87 -20.13
C ASN A 64 2.98 8.15 -19.58
N ILE A 65 1.99 8.21 -20.45
CA ILE A 65 0.60 8.50 -20.10
C ILE A 65 -0.30 7.37 -20.61
N SER A 66 -1.25 6.95 -19.76
CA SER A 66 -2.39 6.14 -20.16
C SER A 66 -3.66 6.96 -20.03
N VAL A 67 -4.53 6.91 -21.03
CA VAL A 67 -5.82 7.60 -21.06
C VAL A 67 -6.93 6.57 -21.23
N TYR A 68 -7.92 6.63 -20.35
CA TYR A 68 -9.10 5.78 -20.34
C TYR A 68 -10.34 6.65 -20.48
N VAL A 69 -11.26 6.31 -21.37
CA VAL A 69 -12.44 7.12 -21.67
C VAL A 69 -13.69 6.25 -21.73
N GLY A 70 -14.75 6.74 -21.11
CA GLY A 70 -16.09 6.16 -21.10
C GLY A 70 -16.25 5.06 -20.04
N ASN A 71 -17.21 5.23 -19.15
CA ASN A 71 -17.59 4.27 -18.09
C ASN A 71 -16.39 3.68 -17.32
N VAL A 72 -15.39 4.52 -17.04
CA VAL A 72 -14.13 4.05 -16.46
C VAL A 72 -14.35 3.57 -15.03
N ILE A 73 -13.91 2.35 -14.76
CA ILE A 73 -13.89 1.74 -13.43
C ILE A 73 -12.46 1.33 -13.12
N VAL A 74 -11.92 1.81 -12.00
CA VAL A 74 -10.61 1.41 -11.49
C VAL A 74 -10.80 0.72 -10.14
N ILE A 75 -10.17 -0.45 -9.96
CA ILE A 75 -10.20 -1.22 -8.72
C ILE A 75 -8.77 -1.56 -8.32
N GLN A 76 -8.42 -1.26 -7.06
CA GLN A 76 -7.15 -1.64 -6.47
C GLN A 76 -7.36 -1.92 -4.97
N GLY A 77 -7.22 -3.19 -4.57
CA GLY A 77 -7.52 -3.61 -3.19
C GLY A 77 -8.95 -3.25 -2.78
N GLY A 78 -9.08 -2.54 -1.68
CA GLY A 78 -10.36 -2.02 -1.19
C GLY A 78 -10.83 -0.72 -1.85
N THR A 79 -10.06 -0.20 -2.81
CA THR A 79 -10.35 1.07 -3.48
C THR A 79 -11.09 0.86 -4.79
N ARG A 80 -12.14 1.65 -5.03
CA ARG A 80 -12.90 1.72 -6.28
C ARG A 80 -13.06 3.18 -6.71
N LEU A 81 -12.70 3.46 -7.96
CA LEU A 81 -12.93 4.76 -8.63
C LEU A 81 -13.85 4.54 -9.84
N VAL A 82 -14.81 5.43 -10.04
CA VAL A 82 -15.70 5.46 -11.21
C VAL A 82 -15.65 6.88 -11.79
N ALA A 83 -15.43 6.99 -13.10
CA ALA A 83 -15.30 8.28 -13.79
C ALA A 83 -15.68 8.17 -15.25
N ASP A 84 -15.82 9.32 -15.93
CA ASP A 84 -16.04 9.38 -17.38
C ASP A 84 -14.70 9.36 -18.14
N HIS A 85 -13.65 9.90 -17.51
CA HIS A 85 -12.31 9.99 -18.09
C HIS A 85 -11.26 9.83 -16.99
N VAL A 86 -10.24 9.00 -17.22
CA VAL A 86 -9.10 8.82 -16.32
C VAL A 86 -7.81 8.95 -17.10
N THR A 87 -6.90 9.79 -16.61
CA THR A 87 -5.52 9.88 -17.12
C THR A 87 -4.57 9.42 -16.02
N VAL A 88 -3.68 8.51 -16.35
CA VAL A 88 -2.62 8.04 -15.46
C VAL A 88 -1.27 8.49 -16.01
N HIS A 89 -0.56 9.28 -15.23
CA HIS A 89 0.83 9.61 -15.49
C HIS A 89 1.71 8.59 -14.80
N HIS A 90 2.65 8.02 -15.53
CA HIS A 90 3.54 6.99 -15.03
C HIS A 90 4.96 7.55 -14.81
N ALA A 91 5.60 7.11 -13.76
CA ALA A 91 7.04 7.28 -13.57
C ALA A 91 7.83 6.46 -14.62
N PRO A 92 9.13 6.71 -14.81
CA PRO A 92 9.95 5.95 -15.76
C PRO A 92 9.98 4.42 -15.52
N ASP A 93 9.70 3.97 -14.29
CA ASP A 93 9.57 2.56 -13.91
C ASP A 93 8.16 1.99 -14.16
N ARG A 94 7.31 2.75 -14.85
CA ARG A 94 5.91 2.43 -15.20
C ARG A 94 4.93 2.38 -14.02
N LYS A 95 5.33 2.79 -12.81
CA LYS A 95 4.39 2.92 -11.71
C LYS A 95 3.52 4.16 -11.89
N PRO A 96 2.24 4.10 -11.52
CA PRO A 96 1.40 5.29 -11.47
C PRO A 96 2.00 6.33 -10.51
N GLU A 97 2.12 7.57 -10.93
CA GLU A 97 2.61 8.69 -10.14
C GLU A 97 1.50 9.71 -9.84
N LEU A 98 0.67 10.00 -10.85
CA LEU A 98 -0.49 10.86 -10.69
C LEU A 98 -1.66 10.27 -11.48
N ILE A 99 -2.78 10.07 -10.82
CA ILE A 99 -4.03 9.63 -11.44
C ILE A 99 -5.02 10.80 -11.41
N VAL A 100 -5.52 11.18 -12.57
CA VAL A 100 -6.50 12.26 -12.73
C VAL A 100 -7.80 11.66 -13.23
N ALA A 101 -8.85 11.75 -12.45
CA ALA A 101 -10.19 11.29 -12.81
C ALA A 101 -11.14 12.48 -12.98
N GLN A 102 -11.96 12.46 -14.03
CA GLN A 102 -12.98 13.45 -14.31
C GLN A 102 -14.32 12.75 -14.56
N GLY A 103 -15.41 13.33 -14.04
CA GLY A 103 -16.74 12.78 -14.20
C GLY A 103 -17.82 13.77 -13.77
N ASN A 104 -19.09 13.36 -13.92
CA ASN A 104 -20.22 14.22 -13.56
C ASN A 104 -21.18 13.51 -12.55
N PRO A 105 -20.75 13.29 -11.28
CA PRO A 105 -19.38 13.41 -10.76
C PRO A 105 -18.56 12.13 -10.93
N ALA A 106 -17.22 12.26 -10.84
CA ALA A 106 -16.37 11.13 -10.51
C ALA A 106 -16.63 10.69 -9.06
N LYS A 107 -16.53 9.39 -8.78
CA LYS A 107 -16.83 8.78 -7.48
C LYS A 107 -15.67 7.91 -7.02
N TYR A 108 -15.33 8.04 -5.76
CA TYR A 108 -14.28 7.28 -5.10
C TYR A 108 -14.87 6.60 -3.87
N ARG A 109 -14.49 5.35 -3.65
CA ARG A 109 -14.78 4.60 -2.43
C ARG A 109 -13.56 3.81 -2.00
N GLN A 110 -13.23 3.89 -0.72
CA GLN A 110 -12.19 3.09 -0.09
C GLN A 110 -12.79 2.33 1.09
N ALA A 111 -12.78 1.00 1.01
CA ALA A 111 -13.10 0.14 2.13
C ALA A 111 -11.92 0.15 3.13
N GLN A 112 -12.22 0.25 4.40
CA GLN A 112 -11.23 0.16 5.48
C GLN A 112 -11.57 -1.04 6.36
N GLN A 113 -10.56 -1.84 6.75
CA GLN A 113 -10.80 -3.08 7.50
C GLN A 113 -11.40 -2.84 8.89
N ASP A 114 -10.88 -1.83 9.60
CA ASP A 114 -11.23 -1.55 11.01
C ASP A 114 -11.91 -0.19 11.20
N ASN A 115 -12.17 0.54 10.11
CA ASN A 115 -12.77 1.86 10.13
C ASN A 115 -13.92 1.95 9.15
N GLU A 116 -14.71 3.00 9.28
CA GLU A 116 -15.77 3.29 8.34
C GLU A 116 -15.21 3.60 6.94
N PRO A 117 -15.91 3.18 5.87
CA PRO A 117 -15.44 3.45 4.52
C PRO A 117 -15.39 4.95 4.24
N ILE A 118 -14.45 5.34 3.37
CA ILE A 118 -14.39 6.69 2.81
C ILE A 118 -15.12 6.68 1.48
N ASP A 119 -16.13 7.51 1.34
CA ASP A 119 -16.80 7.79 0.09
C ASP A 119 -16.51 9.25 -0.32
N ALA A 120 -16.18 9.48 -1.58
CA ALA A 120 -15.95 10.83 -2.08
C ALA A 120 -16.50 11.01 -3.49
N HIS A 121 -16.89 12.25 -3.83
CA HIS A 121 -17.21 12.61 -5.20
C HIS A 121 -16.81 14.06 -5.49
N ALA A 122 -16.45 14.33 -6.74
CA ALA A 122 -16.11 15.65 -7.25
C ALA A 122 -16.20 15.64 -8.79
N LEU A 123 -16.17 16.80 -9.43
CA LEU A 123 -16.07 16.84 -10.89
C LEU A 123 -14.68 16.42 -11.39
N ARG A 124 -13.66 16.63 -10.56
CA ARG A 124 -12.27 16.20 -10.81
C ARG A 124 -11.65 15.67 -9.52
N MET A 125 -10.91 14.58 -9.63
CA MET A 125 -10.09 14.01 -8.56
C MET A 125 -8.66 13.82 -9.06
N GLU A 126 -7.69 14.10 -8.21
CA GLU A 126 -6.28 13.86 -8.45
C GLU A 126 -5.73 13.02 -7.30
N TYR A 127 -5.10 11.91 -7.63
CA TYR A 127 -4.41 11.07 -6.65
C TYR A 127 -2.91 11.09 -6.92
N ASP A 128 -2.18 11.73 -6.02
CA ASP A 128 -0.70 11.76 -5.99
C ASP A 128 -0.24 10.53 -5.19
N THR A 129 0.30 9.54 -5.87
CA THR A 129 0.72 8.27 -5.25
C THR A 129 1.95 8.44 -4.38
N ASN A 130 2.83 9.42 -4.68
CA ASN A 130 4.04 9.67 -3.90
C ASN A 130 3.73 10.30 -2.54
N LYS A 131 2.66 11.10 -2.46
CA LYS A 131 2.21 11.73 -1.21
C LYS A 131 1.11 10.96 -0.50
N ASP A 132 0.52 9.97 -1.19
CA ASP A 132 -0.70 9.28 -0.77
C ASP A 132 -1.84 10.27 -0.45
N GLU A 133 -2.00 11.30 -1.30
CA GLU A 133 -3.00 12.36 -1.17
C GLU A 133 -4.03 12.30 -2.31
N ILE A 134 -5.30 12.40 -1.96
CA ILE A 134 -6.40 12.60 -2.91
C ILE A 134 -6.88 14.04 -2.83
N ILE A 135 -6.92 14.71 -3.96
CA ILE A 135 -7.43 16.07 -4.11
C ILE A 135 -8.74 16.03 -4.86
N LEU A 136 -9.81 16.47 -4.21
CA LEU A 136 -11.15 16.59 -4.78
C LEU A 136 -11.36 18.05 -5.21
N ILE A 137 -11.78 18.27 -6.44
CA ILE A 137 -11.87 19.61 -7.04
C ILE A 137 -13.26 19.79 -7.68
N ASN A 138 -13.89 20.88 -7.37
CA ASN A 138 -15.21 21.31 -7.81
C ASN A 138 -16.33 20.36 -7.35
N GLN A 139 -17.29 20.93 -6.61
CA GLN A 139 -18.41 20.20 -6.01
C GLN A 139 -17.91 19.01 -5.15
N ALA A 140 -16.77 19.23 -4.49
CA ALA A 140 -16.10 18.21 -3.71
C ALA A 140 -16.89 17.85 -2.45
N VAL A 141 -17.11 16.56 -2.26
CA VAL A 141 -17.70 16.00 -1.05
C VAL A 141 -16.89 14.79 -0.63
N LEU A 142 -16.60 14.71 0.67
CA LEU A 142 -16.00 13.56 1.30
C LEU A 142 -16.88 13.13 2.47
N ILE A 143 -17.14 11.84 2.59
CA ILE A 143 -17.96 11.23 3.63
C ILE A 143 -17.11 10.17 4.33
N GLN A 144 -17.06 10.25 5.64
CA GLN A 144 -16.41 9.25 6.49
C GLN A 144 -17.42 8.85 7.56
N GLY A 145 -17.96 7.65 7.43
CA GLY A 145 -19.07 7.22 8.26
C GLY A 145 -20.28 8.13 8.14
N ALA A 146 -20.68 8.72 9.28
CA ALA A 146 -21.78 9.67 9.35
C ALA A 146 -21.37 11.13 9.08
N ASP A 147 -20.06 11.42 9.03
CA ASP A 147 -19.53 12.77 8.83
C ASP A 147 -19.40 13.12 7.35
N ARG A 148 -19.77 14.35 7.02
CA ARG A 148 -19.78 14.85 5.65
C ARG A 148 -19.07 16.20 5.55
N PHE A 149 -18.10 16.29 4.63
CA PHE A 149 -17.36 17.50 4.30
C PHE A 149 -17.70 17.93 2.85
N GLY A 150 -18.07 19.17 2.65
CA GLY A 150 -18.36 19.73 1.32
C GLY A 150 -17.62 21.04 1.10
N SER A 151 -16.98 21.22 -0.08
CA SER A 151 -16.27 22.43 -0.48
C SER A 151 -16.02 22.42 -2.01
N ASP A 152 -15.44 23.50 -2.54
CA ASP A 152 -14.87 23.53 -3.89
C ASP A 152 -13.57 22.74 -4.01
N ARG A 153 -12.84 22.61 -2.88
CA ARG A 153 -11.58 21.84 -2.83
C ARG A 153 -11.40 21.16 -1.49
N ILE A 154 -11.12 19.85 -1.53
CA ILE A 154 -10.82 19.01 -0.37
C ILE A 154 -9.52 18.23 -0.67
N VAL A 155 -8.61 18.18 0.29
CA VAL A 155 -7.41 17.34 0.26
C VAL A 155 -7.54 16.30 1.37
N TYR A 156 -7.48 15.04 0.99
CA TYR A 156 -7.49 13.90 1.87
C TYR A 156 -6.13 13.20 1.86
N ASP A 157 -5.39 13.32 2.95
CA ASP A 157 -4.14 12.63 3.21
C ASP A 157 -4.48 11.23 3.75
N ARG A 158 -4.33 10.22 2.91
CA ARG A 158 -4.71 8.83 3.23
C ARG A 158 -3.77 8.22 4.28
N ALA A 159 -2.49 8.56 4.22
CA ALA A 159 -1.48 8.05 5.15
C ALA A 159 -1.74 8.49 6.58
N GLN A 160 -2.23 9.74 6.77
CA GLN A 160 -2.49 10.31 8.08
C GLN A 160 -3.99 10.32 8.45
N GLY A 161 -4.88 9.91 7.54
CA GLY A 161 -6.33 10.01 7.72
C GLY A 161 -6.81 11.46 7.93
N ARG A 162 -6.12 12.43 7.33
CA ARG A 162 -6.35 13.86 7.57
C ARG A 162 -7.07 14.52 6.40
N VAL A 163 -8.15 15.24 6.73
CA VAL A 163 -8.94 16.03 5.75
C VAL A 163 -8.64 17.52 5.93
N LYS A 164 -8.35 18.22 4.83
CA LYS A 164 -8.30 19.67 4.72
C LYS A 164 -9.34 20.11 3.70
N ALA A 165 -10.06 21.19 3.95
CA ALA A 165 -11.08 21.72 3.04
C ALA A 165 -11.09 23.25 3.02
N GLY A 166 -11.64 23.84 1.96
CA GLY A 166 -11.69 25.28 1.78
C GLY A 166 -10.29 25.90 1.70
N THR A 167 -10.06 27.02 2.37
CA THR A 167 -8.79 27.76 2.31
C THR A 167 -7.59 26.95 2.80
N SER A 168 -7.76 26.02 3.73
CA SER A 168 -6.68 25.10 4.17
C SER A 168 -6.28 24.08 3.10
N ALA A 169 -7.14 23.86 2.11
CA ALA A 169 -6.90 23.05 0.92
C ALA A 169 -6.64 23.91 -0.33
N GLN A 170 -6.39 25.21 -0.19
CA GLN A 170 -6.27 26.19 -1.27
C GLN A 170 -7.56 26.35 -2.10
N GLY A 171 -8.72 26.08 -1.51
CA GLY A 171 -10.02 26.38 -2.06
C GLY A 171 -10.46 27.81 -1.77
N SER A 172 -11.49 28.28 -2.45
CA SER A 172 -12.05 29.63 -2.32
C SER A 172 -13.40 29.68 -1.59
N GLU A 173 -14.10 28.55 -1.56
CA GLU A 173 -15.44 28.47 -0.96
C GLU A 173 -15.39 28.10 0.54
N ARG A 174 -16.48 28.43 1.22
CA ARG A 174 -16.67 28.02 2.61
C ARG A 174 -16.90 26.52 2.71
N VAL A 175 -16.29 25.90 3.71
CA VAL A 175 -16.51 24.49 4.03
C VAL A 175 -17.89 24.30 4.68
N LYS A 176 -18.62 23.30 4.23
CA LYS A 176 -19.86 22.82 4.85
C LYS A 176 -19.56 21.48 5.50
N ILE A 177 -19.73 21.39 6.82
CA ILE A 177 -19.48 20.16 7.59
C ILE A 177 -20.76 19.76 8.29
N THR A 178 -21.11 18.49 8.19
CA THR A 178 -22.15 17.85 9.01
C THR A 178 -21.46 16.78 9.84
N ILE A 179 -21.59 16.85 11.16
CA ILE A 179 -21.09 15.87 12.12
C ILE A 179 -22.32 15.22 12.75
N THR A 180 -22.41 13.91 12.68
CA THR A 180 -23.53 13.15 13.25
C THR A 180 -23.05 12.43 14.51
N PRO A 181 -23.59 12.79 15.69
CA PRO A 181 -23.23 12.09 16.92
C PRO A 181 -23.62 10.61 16.86
N ASP A 182 -22.75 9.75 17.37
CA ASP A 182 -23.07 8.33 17.53
C ASP A 182 -24.29 8.18 18.46
N LYS A 183 -25.26 7.39 18.01
CA LYS A 183 -26.36 7.01 18.88
C LYS A 183 -25.85 5.97 19.88
N GLN A 184 -25.77 6.39 21.14
CA GLN A 184 -25.53 5.47 22.26
C GLN A 184 -26.68 4.47 22.42
#